data_0530e18de5edf21da88b8deeaab92296
#
_entry.id   0530e18de5edf21da88b8deeaab92296
#
_cell.length_a   1.000
_cell.length_b   1.000
_cell.length_c   1.000
_cell.angle_alpha   90.00
_cell.angle_beta   90.00
_cell.angle_gamma   90.00
#
_symmetry.space_group_name_H-M   'P 1'
#
loop_
_entity.id
_entity.type
_entity.pdbx_description
1 polymer ?
#
loop_
_entity_poly.entity_id
_entity_poly.type
_entity_poly.pdbx_seq_one_letter_code
_entity_poly.pdbx_strand_id
1 'polypeptide(L)'
;TPEKSEGMEPVTITVNDDVTEPVQAAVAFEELTSTVVNDKGEDTPDNDKPNHIADHKDIDDKDQTVPKEGSEKTPKISTNADFEKGSHEVVAGAKVVDQVSYEGLVPGKEYTLDAQLISKEDGKTVLGEVKGHKFTPESANGTEAVTITVNDDVTEPVEAAVAFETLTSTQVDKHGEDNPTDEDNPNPVGEHKDINDKDQTVTSAGSEKTP
;
A
#
# COMPACT_ATOMS: atom_id res chain seq x y z
N THR A 1 -25.36 -26.63 20.66
CA THR A 1 -24.82 -28.00 20.89
C THR A 1 -24.20 -28.50 19.61
N PRO A 2 -22.90 -28.79 19.58
CA PRO A 2 -22.24 -29.24 18.36
C PRO A 2 -22.75 -30.67 17.99
N GLU A 3 -22.95 -30.89 16.70
CA GLU A 3 -23.33 -32.20 16.17
C GLU A 3 -22.13 -33.13 15.95
N LYS A 4 -20.94 -32.54 15.90
CA LYS A 4 -19.66 -33.22 15.67
C LYS A 4 -18.62 -32.75 16.65
N SER A 5 -17.57 -33.53 16.86
CA SER A 5 -16.43 -33.18 17.71
C SER A 5 -15.56 -32.05 17.14
N GLU A 6 -15.71 -31.75 15.86
CA GLU A 6 -14.99 -30.71 15.12
C GLU A 6 -15.95 -29.90 14.27
N GLY A 7 -15.74 -28.60 14.17
CA GLY A 7 -16.56 -27.68 13.39
C GLY A 7 -16.19 -26.23 13.62
N MET A 8 -16.92 -25.35 12.98
CA MET A 8 -16.82 -23.89 13.14
C MET A 8 -18.18 -23.33 13.51
N GLU A 9 -18.19 -22.39 14.46
CA GLU A 9 -19.36 -21.64 14.86
C GLU A 9 -19.09 -20.15 14.69
N PRO A 10 -19.82 -19.42 13.86
CA PRO A 10 -19.63 -17.99 13.69
C PRO A 10 -20.16 -17.23 14.90
N VAL A 11 -19.36 -16.31 15.44
CA VAL A 11 -19.74 -15.39 16.49
C VAL A 11 -19.65 -13.96 15.96
N THR A 12 -20.75 -13.21 16.06
CA THR A 12 -20.77 -11.79 15.67
C THR A 12 -20.52 -10.93 16.89
N ILE A 13 -19.45 -10.13 16.84
CA ILE A 13 -19.11 -9.15 17.86
C ILE A 13 -19.48 -7.77 17.33
N THR A 14 -20.29 -7.02 18.07
CA THR A 14 -20.64 -5.65 17.73
C THR A 14 -19.79 -4.70 18.59
N VAL A 15 -19.17 -3.72 17.92
CA VAL A 15 -18.40 -2.68 18.60
C VAL A 15 -19.36 -1.81 19.42
N ASN A 16 -18.98 -1.48 20.65
CA ASN A 16 -19.81 -0.70 21.56
C ASN A 16 -20.04 0.74 21.07
N ASP A 17 -21.20 1.31 21.36
CA ASP A 17 -21.58 2.67 20.96
C ASP A 17 -20.71 3.78 21.59
N ASP A 18 -19.97 3.47 22.64
CA ASP A 18 -19.03 4.38 23.29
C ASP A 18 -17.66 4.48 22.60
N VAL A 19 -17.38 3.60 21.62
CA VAL A 19 -16.21 3.69 20.74
C VAL A 19 -16.52 4.69 19.62
N THR A 20 -16.39 5.98 19.92
CA THR A 20 -16.76 7.08 19.01
C THR A 20 -15.66 7.42 18.00
N GLU A 21 -14.43 6.99 18.25
CA GLU A 21 -13.29 7.19 17.34
C GLU A 21 -12.77 5.83 16.86
N PRO A 22 -12.34 5.72 15.59
CA PRO A 22 -11.74 4.49 15.08
C PRO A 22 -10.50 4.08 15.88
N VAL A 23 -10.44 2.82 16.30
CA VAL A 23 -9.23 2.22 16.89
C VAL A 23 -8.37 1.59 15.80
N GLN A 24 -7.06 1.51 16.02
CA GLN A 24 -6.07 1.00 15.06
C GLN A 24 -6.32 -0.46 14.68
N ALA A 25 -6.56 -1.27 15.69
CA ALA A 25 -6.87 -2.68 15.56
C ALA A 25 -7.63 -3.17 16.78
N ALA A 26 -8.41 -4.23 16.62
CA ALA A 26 -9.06 -4.94 17.70
C ALA A 26 -8.75 -6.43 17.58
N VAL A 27 -8.49 -7.08 18.71
CA VAL A 27 -8.24 -8.53 18.75
C VAL A 27 -9.42 -9.21 19.40
N ALA A 28 -9.99 -10.22 18.72
CA ALA A 28 -11.09 -10.99 19.27
C ALA A 28 -10.56 -12.00 20.31
N PHE A 29 -11.15 -12.02 21.49
CA PHE A 29 -10.86 -13.01 22.52
C PHE A 29 -12.10 -13.89 22.74
N GLU A 30 -11.92 -15.18 22.70
CA GLU A 30 -12.96 -16.16 22.89
C GLU A 30 -12.72 -17.01 24.14
N GLU A 31 -13.82 -17.31 24.81
CA GLU A 31 -13.88 -18.26 25.91
C GLU A 31 -15.04 -19.22 25.72
N LEU A 32 -14.76 -20.51 25.72
CA LEU A 32 -15.76 -21.57 25.63
C LEU A 32 -16.04 -22.13 27.02
N THR A 33 -17.30 -22.15 27.39
CA THR A 33 -17.77 -22.75 28.64
C THR A 33 -18.90 -23.76 28.39
N SER A 34 -19.11 -24.65 29.34
CA SER A 34 -20.23 -25.60 29.32
C SER A 34 -20.90 -25.71 30.72
N THR A 35 -22.23 -25.76 30.75
CA THR A 35 -22.99 -26.06 31.95
C THR A 35 -23.23 -27.55 32.15
N VAL A 36 -22.74 -28.40 31.26
CA VAL A 36 -23.05 -29.84 31.26
C VAL A 36 -21.76 -30.69 31.42
N VAL A 37 -20.70 -30.34 30.73
CA VAL A 37 -19.45 -31.14 30.72
C VAL A 37 -18.24 -30.27 31.10
N ASN A 38 -17.20 -30.91 31.61
CA ASN A 38 -15.89 -30.28 31.85
C ASN A 38 -14.98 -30.39 30.61
N ASP A 39 -13.77 -29.88 30.72
CA ASP A 39 -12.71 -29.89 29.67
C ASP A 39 -12.26 -31.30 29.24
N LYS A 40 -12.60 -32.32 30.05
CA LYS A 40 -12.34 -33.73 29.73
C LYS A 40 -13.55 -34.45 29.11
N GLY A 41 -14.66 -33.75 28.95
CA GLY A 41 -15.91 -34.31 28.43
C GLY A 41 -16.70 -35.13 29.44
N GLU A 42 -16.38 -35.01 30.75
CA GLU A 42 -17.11 -35.71 31.80
C GLU A 42 -18.35 -34.89 32.23
N ASP A 43 -19.45 -35.58 32.55
CA ASP A 43 -20.67 -34.91 33.02
C ASP A 43 -20.44 -34.23 34.36
N THR A 44 -20.51 -32.90 34.37
CA THR A 44 -20.38 -32.06 35.55
C THR A 44 -21.38 -30.90 35.48
N PRO A 45 -22.70 -31.21 35.54
CA PRO A 45 -23.73 -30.22 35.33
C PRO A 45 -23.75 -29.17 36.46
N ASP A 46 -23.56 -27.90 36.09
CA ASP A 46 -23.66 -26.74 36.97
C ASP A 46 -24.09 -25.52 36.16
N ASN A 47 -25.31 -25.02 36.40
CA ASN A 47 -25.87 -23.86 35.72
C ASN A 47 -25.40 -22.53 36.34
N ASP A 48 -25.03 -22.54 37.62
CA ASP A 48 -24.64 -21.34 38.35
C ASP A 48 -23.13 -21.04 38.16
N LYS A 49 -22.35 -22.09 37.86
CA LYS A 49 -20.91 -22.00 37.65
C LYS A 49 -20.49 -22.86 36.46
N PRO A 50 -20.58 -22.32 35.23
CA PRO A 50 -20.18 -23.06 34.03
C PRO A 50 -18.72 -23.54 34.11
N ASN A 51 -18.48 -24.74 33.61
CA ASN A 51 -17.13 -25.26 33.46
C ASN A 51 -16.40 -24.51 32.32
N HIS A 52 -15.17 -24.07 32.59
CA HIS A 52 -14.29 -23.58 31.55
C HIS A 52 -13.83 -24.77 30.68
N ILE A 53 -13.98 -24.64 29.36
CA ILE A 53 -13.59 -25.68 28.39
C ILE A 53 -12.28 -25.30 27.67
N ALA A 54 -12.24 -24.10 27.10
CA ALA A 54 -11.08 -23.58 26.40
C ALA A 54 -11.17 -22.06 26.27
N ASP A 55 -10.05 -21.44 26.00
CA ASP A 55 -10.00 -20.03 25.61
C ASP A 55 -8.94 -19.80 24.53
N HIS A 56 -9.12 -18.75 23.76
CA HIS A 56 -8.13 -18.20 22.86
C HIS A 56 -8.04 -16.69 23.11
N LYS A 57 -6.99 -16.25 23.79
CA LYS A 57 -6.80 -14.88 24.28
C LYS A 57 -5.35 -14.41 24.03
N ASP A 58 -4.89 -14.53 22.78
CA ASP A 58 -3.56 -14.07 22.37
C ASP A 58 -3.68 -12.69 21.70
N ILE A 59 -3.18 -11.65 22.39
CA ILE A 59 -3.21 -10.27 21.89
C ILE A 59 -2.37 -10.07 20.63
N ASP A 60 -1.41 -10.95 20.37
CA ASP A 60 -0.50 -10.90 19.23
C ASP A 60 -0.95 -11.80 18.06
N ASP A 61 -2.11 -12.49 18.21
CA ASP A 61 -2.66 -13.34 17.16
C ASP A 61 -3.21 -12.50 15.99
N LYS A 62 -2.56 -12.64 14.85
CA LYS A 62 -2.93 -11.93 13.61
C LYS A 62 -4.23 -12.43 12.98
N ASP A 63 -4.54 -13.71 13.18
CA ASP A 63 -5.75 -14.31 12.61
C ASP A 63 -7.00 -13.88 13.38
N GLN A 64 -6.84 -13.49 14.66
CA GLN A 64 -7.88 -12.89 15.50
C GLN A 64 -7.92 -11.36 15.44
N THR A 65 -6.95 -10.74 14.75
CA THR A 65 -6.85 -9.27 14.68
C THR A 65 -7.67 -8.72 13.53
N VAL A 66 -8.56 -7.79 13.84
CA VAL A 66 -9.28 -6.97 12.87
C VAL A 66 -8.62 -5.60 12.84
N PRO A 67 -7.78 -5.29 11.85
CA PRO A 67 -7.15 -3.99 11.72
C PRO A 67 -8.15 -2.94 11.22
N LYS A 68 -7.90 -1.69 11.56
CA LYS A 68 -8.53 -0.57 10.86
C LYS A 68 -8.14 -0.64 9.37
N GLU A 69 -9.09 -0.51 8.47
CA GLU A 69 -8.79 -0.49 7.04
C GLU A 69 -7.75 0.59 6.73
N GLY A 70 -6.61 0.19 6.17
CA GLY A 70 -5.46 1.06 5.89
C GLY A 70 -4.37 1.11 6.98
N SER A 71 -4.60 0.58 8.21
CA SER A 71 -3.65 0.71 9.33
C SER A 71 -2.50 -0.30 9.32
N GLU A 72 -2.62 -1.42 8.60
CA GLU A 72 -1.60 -2.49 8.60
C GLU A 72 -0.79 -2.62 7.30
N LYS A 73 -1.11 -1.86 6.27
CA LYS A 73 -0.33 -1.90 5.04
C LYS A 73 0.49 -0.62 4.93
N THR A 74 1.79 -0.73 5.15
CA THR A 74 2.70 0.28 4.61
C THR A 74 2.41 0.36 3.12
N PRO A 75 1.95 1.50 2.60
CA PRO A 75 1.67 1.65 1.18
C PRO A 75 2.88 1.25 0.36
N LYS A 76 2.61 0.57 -0.74
CA LYS A 76 3.64 0.18 -1.70
C LYS A 76 3.32 0.82 -3.03
N ILE A 77 4.35 1.32 -3.71
CA ILE A 77 4.27 1.69 -5.10
C ILE A 77 5.26 0.85 -5.90
N SER A 78 4.85 0.47 -7.09
CA SER A 78 5.69 -0.12 -8.13
C SER A 78 5.31 0.52 -9.46
N THR A 79 6.24 0.60 -10.38
CA THR A 79 6.05 1.41 -11.57
C THR A 79 6.46 0.66 -12.83
N ASN A 80 5.89 1.09 -13.96
CA ASN A 80 6.26 0.58 -15.27
C ASN A 80 6.30 1.77 -16.24
N ALA A 81 7.50 2.16 -16.65
CA ALA A 81 7.74 3.28 -17.54
C ALA A 81 7.90 2.83 -18.99
N ASP A 82 7.23 3.52 -19.92
CA ASP A 82 7.37 3.30 -21.35
C ASP A 82 7.24 4.63 -22.12
N PHE A 83 7.79 4.68 -23.32
CA PHE A 83 7.60 5.85 -24.18
C PHE A 83 6.13 6.04 -24.58
N GLU A 84 5.66 7.29 -24.51
CA GLU A 84 4.40 7.63 -25.14
C GLU A 84 4.47 7.38 -26.66
N LYS A 85 3.35 7.00 -27.26
CA LYS A 85 3.27 6.73 -28.70
C LYS A 85 3.85 7.87 -29.54
N GLY A 86 4.92 7.57 -30.27
CA GLY A 86 5.63 8.53 -31.14
C GLY A 86 6.97 9.00 -30.55
N SER A 87 7.25 8.72 -29.28
CA SER A 87 8.58 8.90 -28.67
C SER A 87 9.33 7.58 -28.72
N HIS A 88 10.66 7.62 -29.00
CA HIS A 88 11.51 6.43 -29.12
C HIS A 88 12.92 6.66 -28.58
N GLU A 89 13.22 7.88 -28.18
CA GLU A 89 14.53 8.28 -27.67
C GLU A 89 14.35 9.23 -26.49
N VAL A 90 15.24 9.14 -25.53
CA VAL A 90 15.30 10.07 -24.38
C VAL A 90 16.00 11.34 -24.85
N VAL A 91 15.25 12.24 -25.44
CA VAL A 91 15.70 13.52 -26.01
C VAL A 91 14.65 14.60 -25.75
N ALA A 92 15.02 15.86 -25.84
CA ALA A 92 14.14 16.99 -25.58
C ALA A 92 12.74 16.85 -26.18
N GLY A 93 11.73 17.04 -25.36
CA GLY A 93 10.32 16.95 -25.74
C GLY A 93 9.74 15.54 -25.86
N ALA A 94 10.57 14.49 -25.76
CA ALA A 94 10.07 13.12 -25.67
C ALA A 94 9.24 12.93 -24.39
N LYS A 95 8.25 12.06 -24.47
CA LYS A 95 7.36 11.77 -23.34
C LYS A 95 7.49 10.32 -22.92
N VAL A 96 7.61 10.13 -21.60
CA VAL A 96 7.61 8.84 -20.94
C VAL A 96 6.36 8.78 -20.05
N VAL A 97 5.53 7.76 -20.26
CA VAL A 97 4.38 7.48 -19.41
C VAL A 97 4.81 6.45 -18.38
N ASP A 98 4.68 6.81 -17.13
CA ASP A 98 4.91 5.89 -16.01
C ASP A 98 3.58 5.47 -15.39
N GLN A 99 3.35 4.16 -15.35
CA GLN A 99 2.19 3.53 -14.74
C GLN A 99 2.54 3.15 -13.29
N VAL A 100 2.13 3.98 -12.36
CA VAL A 100 2.39 3.78 -10.92
C VAL A 100 1.29 2.93 -10.33
N SER A 101 1.58 1.67 -10.04
CA SER A 101 0.69 0.79 -9.29
C SER A 101 0.85 1.03 -7.80
N TYR A 102 -0.25 1.20 -7.09
CA TYR A 102 -0.24 1.41 -5.65
C TYR A 102 -1.05 0.35 -4.91
N GLU A 103 -0.63 0.04 -3.70
CA GLU A 103 -1.32 -0.85 -2.77
C GLU A 103 -1.40 -0.21 -1.38
N GLY A 104 -2.53 -0.38 -0.71
CA GLY A 104 -2.72 0.02 0.69
C GLY A 104 -2.96 1.53 0.89
N LEU A 105 -3.36 2.28 -0.13
CA LEU A 105 -3.78 3.68 0.03
C LEU A 105 -5.19 3.76 0.64
N VAL A 106 -5.50 4.88 1.27
CA VAL A 106 -6.83 5.15 1.85
C VAL A 106 -7.75 5.73 0.77
N PRO A 107 -8.84 5.03 0.40
CA PRO A 107 -9.79 5.57 -0.56
C PRO A 107 -10.37 6.91 -0.13
N GLY A 108 -10.54 7.83 -1.08
CA GLY A 108 -11.09 9.16 -0.83
C GLY A 108 -10.13 10.18 -0.21
N LYS A 109 -8.90 9.81 0.10
CA LYS A 109 -7.85 10.73 0.55
C LYS A 109 -7.00 11.20 -0.63
N GLU A 110 -6.57 12.47 -0.61
CA GLU A 110 -5.72 13.04 -1.65
C GLU A 110 -4.26 12.66 -1.43
N TYR A 111 -3.60 12.24 -2.50
CA TYR A 111 -2.18 11.96 -2.59
C TYR A 111 -1.52 12.82 -3.65
N THR A 112 -0.25 13.10 -3.47
CA THR A 112 0.59 13.81 -4.43
C THR A 112 1.71 12.90 -4.89
N LEU A 113 1.85 12.72 -6.20
CA LEU A 113 2.88 11.95 -6.85
C LEU A 113 3.86 12.90 -7.54
N ASP A 114 5.13 12.82 -7.16
CA ASP A 114 6.24 13.47 -7.85
C ASP A 114 7.03 12.40 -8.61
N ALA A 115 7.33 12.63 -9.87
CA ALA A 115 8.08 11.72 -10.72
C ALA A 115 9.28 12.43 -11.36
N GLN A 116 10.41 11.74 -11.45
CA GLN A 116 11.63 12.22 -12.08
C GLN A 116 12.19 11.16 -13.03
N LEU A 117 12.62 11.59 -14.20
CA LEU A 117 13.36 10.74 -15.14
C LEU A 117 14.86 10.98 -14.94
N ILE A 118 15.58 9.96 -14.48
CA ILE A 118 17.00 10.05 -14.09
C ILE A 118 17.86 9.36 -15.13
N SER A 119 18.96 10.01 -15.56
CA SER A 119 19.95 9.37 -16.45
C SER A 119 20.54 8.11 -15.81
N LYS A 120 20.47 6.99 -16.52
CA LYS A 120 21.05 5.72 -16.04
C LYS A 120 22.58 5.75 -16.04
N GLU A 121 23.21 6.62 -16.85
CA GLU A 121 24.66 6.74 -16.98
C GLU A 121 25.32 7.16 -15.66
N ASP A 122 24.75 8.16 -14.96
CA ASP A 122 25.33 8.71 -13.73
C ASP A 122 24.46 8.52 -12.48
N GLY A 123 23.20 8.10 -12.67
CA GLY A 123 22.24 7.89 -11.61
C GLY A 123 21.82 9.16 -10.86
N LYS A 124 22.03 10.35 -11.45
CA LYS A 124 21.85 11.65 -10.77
C LYS A 124 21.21 12.72 -11.64
N THR A 125 21.60 12.81 -12.93
CA THR A 125 21.10 13.86 -13.82
C THR A 125 19.61 13.69 -14.05
N VAL A 126 18.83 14.73 -13.70
CA VAL A 126 17.38 14.79 -13.93
C VAL A 126 17.13 15.21 -15.37
N LEU A 127 16.57 14.32 -16.16
CA LEU A 127 16.26 14.52 -17.59
C LEU A 127 14.86 15.05 -17.83
N GLY A 128 13.98 14.95 -16.85
CA GLY A 128 12.61 15.44 -16.84
C GLY A 128 11.96 15.23 -15.50
N GLU A 129 10.94 16.01 -15.17
CA GLU A 129 10.23 15.88 -13.90
C GLU A 129 8.78 16.30 -14.01
N VAL A 130 7.95 15.71 -13.16
CA VAL A 130 6.57 16.13 -12.84
C VAL A 130 6.49 16.30 -11.34
N LYS A 131 5.99 17.44 -10.90
CA LYS A 131 5.75 17.74 -9.49
C LYS A 131 4.28 18.05 -9.24
N GLY A 132 3.80 17.63 -8.08
CA GLY A 132 2.47 18.00 -7.62
C GLY A 132 1.34 17.33 -8.40
N HIS A 133 1.54 16.12 -8.96
CA HIS A 133 0.46 15.37 -9.58
C HIS A 133 -0.46 14.81 -8.49
N LYS A 134 -1.63 15.42 -8.34
CA LYS A 134 -2.61 15.06 -7.30
C LYS A 134 -3.62 14.06 -7.83
N PHE A 135 -3.93 13.05 -7.02
CA PHE A 135 -5.00 12.09 -7.30
C PHE A 135 -5.68 11.63 -6.02
N THR A 136 -6.89 11.10 -6.16
CA THR A 136 -7.67 10.54 -5.06
C THR A 136 -8.08 9.13 -5.43
N PRO A 137 -7.50 8.08 -4.81
CA PRO A 137 -7.84 6.71 -5.14
C PRO A 137 -9.27 6.38 -4.76
N GLU A 138 -9.99 5.67 -5.63
CA GLU A 138 -11.32 5.12 -5.33
C GLU A 138 -11.24 3.79 -4.57
N SER A 139 -10.10 3.12 -4.62
CA SER A 139 -9.81 1.83 -3.98
C SER A 139 -8.42 1.84 -3.36
N ALA A 140 -8.21 1.00 -2.34
CA ALA A 140 -6.92 0.89 -1.67
C ALA A 140 -5.78 0.44 -2.61
N ASN A 141 -6.10 -0.26 -3.68
CA ASN A 141 -5.17 -0.72 -4.70
C ASN A 141 -5.61 -0.23 -6.08
N GLY A 142 -4.67 0.19 -6.91
CA GLY A 142 -4.98 0.71 -8.24
C GLY A 142 -3.73 1.12 -8.99
N THR A 143 -3.94 1.91 -10.05
CA THR A 143 -2.85 2.43 -10.89
C THR A 143 -3.14 3.90 -11.22
N GLU A 144 -2.12 4.75 -11.13
CA GLU A 144 -2.14 6.14 -11.57
C GLU A 144 -1.07 6.35 -12.65
N ALA A 145 -1.40 7.07 -13.71
CA ALA A 145 -0.48 7.33 -14.81
C ALA A 145 0.11 8.73 -14.74
N VAL A 146 1.42 8.84 -14.84
CA VAL A 146 2.13 10.13 -14.89
C VAL A 146 2.92 10.23 -16.20
N THR A 147 2.82 11.38 -16.88
CA THR A 147 3.60 11.61 -18.10
C THR A 147 4.73 12.58 -17.80
N ILE A 148 5.97 12.11 -17.96
CA ILE A 148 7.18 12.90 -17.78
C ILE A 148 7.65 13.37 -19.17
N THR A 149 7.83 14.68 -19.33
CA THR A 149 8.41 15.24 -20.56
C THR A 149 9.89 15.48 -20.35
N VAL A 150 10.72 14.99 -21.27
CA VAL A 150 12.17 15.22 -21.25
C VAL A 150 12.47 16.70 -21.47
N ASN A 151 13.35 17.26 -20.64
CA ASN A 151 13.70 18.67 -20.62
C ASN A 151 14.31 19.16 -21.95
N ASP A 152 14.11 20.42 -22.28
CA ASP A 152 14.56 21.03 -23.53
C ASP A 152 16.10 21.11 -23.68
N ASP A 153 16.84 21.01 -22.58
CA ASP A 153 18.30 21.01 -22.56
C ASP A 153 18.93 19.64 -22.89
N VAL A 154 18.14 18.58 -22.97
CA VAL A 154 18.57 17.25 -23.39
C VAL A 154 18.60 17.20 -24.94
N THR A 155 19.59 17.86 -25.56
CA THR A 155 19.67 18.07 -27.01
C THR A 155 20.16 16.86 -27.79
N GLU A 156 20.81 15.89 -27.12
CA GLU A 156 21.28 14.63 -27.71
C GLU A 156 20.59 13.46 -26.99
N PRO A 157 20.29 12.38 -27.71
CA PRO A 157 19.67 11.21 -27.08
C PRO A 157 20.52 10.61 -25.95
N VAL A 158 19.93 10.44 -24.77
CA VAL A 158 20.50 9.71 -23.64
C VAL A 158 20.21 8.23 -23.83
N GLU A 159 21.19 7.36 -23.62
CA GLU A 159 21.07 5.91 -23.84
C GLU A 159 19.91 5.28 -23.08
N ALA A 160 19.80 5.56 -21.80
CA ALA A 160 18.73 5.06 -20.97
C ALA A 160 18.41 5.99 -19.79
N ALA A 161 17.16 6.00 -19.39
CA ALA A 161 16.70 6.75 -18.23
C ALA A 161 15.77 5.88 -17.37
N VAL A 162 15.74 6.17 -16.09
CA VAL A 162 14.94 5.44 -15.10
C VAL A 162 13.96 6.40 -14.41
N ALA A 163 12.70 6.03 -14.34
CA ALA A 163 11.70 6.81 -13.63
C ALA A 163 11.81 6.55 -12.11
N PHE A 164 11.80 7.63 -11.32
CA PHE A 164 11.81 7.61 -9.85
C PHE A 164 10.57 8.33 -9.35
N GLU A 165 9.86 7.73 -8.40
CA GLU A 165 8.62 8.26 -7.85
C GLU A 165 8.71 8.46 -6.35
N THR A 166 8.00 9.51 -5.90
CA THR A 166 7.75 9.80 -4.50
C THR A 166 6.27 10.09 -4.30
N LEU A 167 5.65 9.38 -3.39
CA LEU A 167 4.25 9.54 -3.02
C LEU A 167 4.14 10.19 -1.64
N THR A 168 3.35 11.26 -1.55
CA THR A 168 3.10 12.00 -0.31
C THR A 168 1.61 12.27 -0.12
N SER A 169 1.21 12.67 1.08
CA SER A 169 -0.14 13.17 1.36
C SER A 169 -0.11 14.27 2.41
N THR A 170 -0.97 15.27 2.28
CA THR A 170 -1.22 16.27 3.31
C THR A 170 -2.34 15.89 4.26
N GLN A 171 -2.96 14.73 4.08
CA GLN A 171 -4.14 14.29 4.82
C GLN A 171 -3.88 13.08 5.72
N VAL A 172 -3.06 12.16 5.26
CA VAL A 172 -2.77 10.89 5.95
C VAL A 172 -1.28 10.59 5.99
N ASP A 173 -0.86 9.84 6.98
CA ASP A 173 0.50 9.31 7.08
C ASP A 173 0.68 7.99 6.30
N LYS A 174 1.89 7.40 6.37
CA LYS A 174 2.21 6.12 5.75
C LYS A 174 1.44 4.91 6.32
N HIS A 175 0.74 5.07 7.42
CA HIS A 175 -0.11 4.03 8.02
C HIS A 175 -1.59 4.23 7.67
N GLY A 176 -1.91 5.27 6.86
CA GLY A 176 -3.26 5.62 6.47
C GLY A 176 -4.05 6.35 7.56
N GLU A 177 -3.37 6.85 8.60
CA GLU A 177 -4.00 7.60 9.67
C GLU A 177 -4.11 9.07 9.31
N ASP A 178 -5.22 9.69 9.77
CA ASP A 178 -5.41 11.12 9.60
C ASP A 178 -4.25 11.88 10.26
N ASN A 179 -3.45 12.52 9.45
CA ASN A 179 -2.32 13.35 9.87
C ASN A 179 -2.25 14.60 8.98
N PRO A 180 -3.12 15.60 9.24
CA PRO A 180 -3.17 16.81 8.42
C PRO A 180 -1.86 17.59 8.50
N THR A 181 -1.29 17.89 7.34
CA THR A 181 -0.08 18.71 7.19
C THR A 181 -0.29 19.76 6.07
N ASP A 182 0.74 20.51 5.74
CA ASP A 182 0.75 21.45 4.63
C ASP A 182 1.57 20.93 3.43
N GLU A 183 1.49 21.64 2.30
CA GLU A 183 2.19 21.27 1.07
C GLU A 183 3.71 21.45 1.18
N ASP A 184 4.19 22.29 2.11
CA ASP A 184 5.61 22.51 2.33
C ASP A 184 6.26 21.35 3.11
N ASN A 185 5.44 20.61 3.90
CA ASN A 185 5.88 19.48 4.73
C ASN A 185 4.89 18.31 4.66
N PRO A 186 4.63 17.72 3.48
CA PRO A 186 3.69 16.63 3.35
C PRO A 186 4.21 15.35 4.04
N ASN A 187 3.29 14.49 4.45
CA ASN A 187 3.65 13.17 4.97
C ASN A 187 4.26 12.29 3.87
N PRO A 188 5.42 11.69 4.08
CA PRO A 188 5.92 10.67 3.17
C PRO A 188 5.05 9.40 3.26
N VAL A 189 4.61 8.88 2.13
CA VAL A 189 3.75 7.70 2.03
C VAL A 189 4.48 6.53 1.40
N GLY A 190 5.20 6.75 0.31
CA GLY A 190 5.97 5.72 -0.37
C GLY A 190 6.95 6.31 -1.38
N GLU A 191 7.88 5.50 -1.83
CA GLU A 191 8.81 5.85 -2.91
C GLU A 191 9.24 4.60 -3.69
N HIS A 192 9.59 4.80 -4.96
CA HIS A 192 10.24 3.80 -5.80
C HIS A 192 11.40 4.48 -6.55
N LYS A 193 12.64 4.16 -6.16
CA LYS A 193 13.87 4.81 -6.63
C LYS A 193 15.00 3.80 -6.82
N ASP A 194 14.77 2.76 -7.62
CA ASP A 194 15.79 1.79 -7.95
C ASP A 194 16.35 2.03 -9.36
N ILE A 195 17.58 2.54 -9.46
CA ILE A 195 18.26 2.82 -10.71
C ILE A 195 18.48 1.56 -11.58
N ASN A 196 18.37 0.37 -11.01
CA ASN A 196 18.54 -0.90 -11.69
C ASN A 196 17.21 -1.57 -12.07
N ASP A 197 16.10 -0.96 -11.72
CA ASP A 197 14.79 -1.50 -12.06
C ASP A 197 14.56 -1.40 -13.59
N LYS A 198 14.33 -2.56 -14.20
CA LYS A 198 14.12 -2.66 -15.64
C LYS A 198 12.73 -2.20 -16.07
N ASP A 199 11.75 -2.37 -15.20
CA ASP A 199 10.37 -1.96 -15.47
C ASP A 199 10.22 -0.43 -15.43
N GLN A 200 11.11 0.26 -14.70
CA GLN A 200 11.23 1.71 -14.67
C GLN A 200 12.17 2.29 -15.73
N THR A 201 12.85 1.46 -16.51
CA THR A 201 13.88 1.89 -17.45
C THR A 201 13.33 2.03 -18.86
N VAL A 202 13.48 3.22 -19.46
CA VAL A 202 13.31 3.44 -20.90
C VAL A 202 14.67 3.55 -21.58
N THR A 203 14.81 2.93 -22.73
CA THR A 203 16.06 2.89 -23.50
C THR A 203 15.85 3.47 -24.89
N SER A 204 16.70 4.41 -25.29
CA SER A 204 16.61 5.03 -26.63
C SER A 204 16.81 4.02 -27.75
N ALA A 205 15.95 4.07 -28.76
CA ALA A 205 16.06 3.22 -29.94
C ALA A 205 17.39 3.52 -30.68
N GLY A 206 18.16 2.46 -30.95
CA GLY A 206 19.48 2.57 -31.59
C GLY A 206 20.65 2.67 -30.59
N SER A 207 20.39 2.72 -29.28
CA SER A 207 21.44 2.68 -28.26
C SER A 207 21.97 1.26 -27.98
N GLU A 208 21.32 0.22 -28.48
CA GLU A 208 21.86 -1.13 -28.44
C GLU A 208 23.12 -1.19 -29.31
N LYS A 209 24.26 -1.10 -28.67
CA LYS A 209 25.54 -1.42 -29.35
C LYS A 209 25.47 -2.88 -29.77
N THR A 210 25.33 -3.10 -31.06
CA THR A 210 25.59 -4.41 -31.69
C THR A 210 27.01 -4.84 -31.30
N PRO A 211 27.21 -6.06 -30.80
CA PRO A 211 28.49 -6.57 -30.35
C PRO A 211 29.51 -6.65 -31.51
#